data_24d8b228dff9b7aab0918b3d69c9abbf
#
_entry.id   24d8b228dff9b7aab0918b3d69c9abbf
#
_cell.length_a   1.000
_cell.length_b   1.000
_cell.length_c   1.000
_cell.angle_alpha   90.00
_cell.angle_beta   90.00
_cell.angle_gamma   90.00
#
_symmetry.space_group_name_H-M   'P 1'
#
loop_
_entity.id
_entity.type
_entity.pdbx_description
1 polymer ?
#
loop_
_entity_poly.entity_id
_entity_poly.type
_entity_poly.pdbx_seq_one_letter_code
_entity_poly.pdbx_strand_id
1 'polypeptide(L)'
;MLRAIIVDDEILVRATLEKMVDWAAEGFQLAGCYANGQAALEAMERCPADLVFTDIKMPVCSGLEFIDGVHALGLAPHIVVLSAFDEFPLVKQAFKKGAADYVLKQEIVPARMLELVREARAALCAG
;
A
#
# COMPACT_ATOMS: atom_id res chain seq x y z
N MET A 1 -4.54 -15.34 -8.66
CA MET A 1 -3.72 -14.11 -8.74
C MET A 1 -3.84 -13.33 -7.45
N LEU A 2 -2.73 -12.82 -6.95
CA LEU A 2 -2.74 -11.97 -5.75
C LEU A 2 -3.41 -10.63 -6.05
N ARG A 3 -3.98 -9.99 -5.05
CA ARG A 3 -4.71 -8.74 -5.19
C ARG A 3 -3.92 -7.59 -4.57
N ALA A 4 -3.84 -6.47 -5.27
CA ALA A 4 -3.18 -5.26 -4.77
C ALA A 4 -4.13 -4.07 -4.81
N ILE A 5 -3.98 -3.15 -3.86
CA ILE A 5 -4.69 -1.88 -3.85
C ILE A 5 -3.72 -0.74 -3.58
N ILE A 6 -4.10 0.46 -4.02
CA ILE A 6 -3.35 1.69 -3.81
C ILE A 6 -4.25 2.67 -3.06
N VAL A 7 -3.72 3.27 -1.99
CA VAL A 7 -4.45 4.21 -1.14
C VAL A 7 -3.64 5.49 -1.03
N ASP A 8 -4.10 6.56 -1.66
CA ASP A 8 -3.44 7.86 -1.63
C ASP A 8 -4.47 8.93 -1.98
N ASP A 9 -4.46 10.06 -1.28
CA ASP A 9 -5.40 11.14 -1.55
C ASP A 9 -5.04 11.96 -2.79
N GLU A 10 -3.82 11.79 -3.32
CA GLU A 10 -3.37 12.46 -4.52
C GLU A 10 -3.66 11.62 -5.76
N ILE A 11 -4.55 12.13 -6.61
CA ILE A 11 -4.95 11.40 -7.83
C ILE A 11 -3.76 11.11 -8.76
N LEU A 12 -2.78 12.02 -8.81
CA LEU A 12 -1.60 11.82 -9.66
C LEU A 12 -0.74 10.67 -9.18
N VAL A 13 -0.61 10.48 -7.86
CA VAL A 13 0.13 9.36 -7.30
C VAL A 13 -0.57 8.04 -7.64
N ARG A 14 -1.89 7.97 -7.44
CA ARG A 14 -2.66 6.77 -7.78
C ARG A 14 -2.51 6.41 -9.26
N ALA A 15 -2.70 7.39 -10.14
CA ALA A 15 -2.61 7.16 -11.58
C ALA A 15 -1.21 6.76 -12.02
N THR A 16 -0.18 7.36 -11.42
CA THR A 16 1.22 7.04 -11.71
C THR A 16 1.55 5.60 -11.34
N LEU A 17 1.20 5.19 -10.12
CA LEU A 17 1.48 3.82 -9.64
C LEU A 17 0.70 2.79 -10.44
N GLU A 18 -0.55 3.07 -10.78
CA GLU A 18 -1.38 2.17 -11.58
C GLU A 18 -0.72 1.85 -12.92
N LYS A 19 -0.15 2.86 -13.58
CA LYS A 19 0.45 2.71 -14.92
C LYS A 19 1.91 2.28 -14.89
N MET A 20 2.62 2.54 -13.81
CA MET A 20 4.07 2.32 -13.72
C MET A 20 4.43 0.85 -13.69
N VAL A 21 3.59 0.01 -13.12
CA VAL A 21 3.83 -1.41 -12.95
C VAL A 21 2.88 -2.22 -13.84
N ASP A 22 3.41 -3.23 -14.51
CA ASP A 22 2.58 -4.24 -15.17
C ASP A 22 2.18 -5.26 -14.11
N TRP A 23 1.12 -4.95 -13.39
CA TRP A 23 0.66 -5.74 -12.22
C TRP A 23 0.40 -7.20 -12.59
N ALA A 24 -0.27 -7.43 -13.72
CA ALA A 24 -0.59 -8.79 -14.15
C ALA A 24 0.68 -9.59 -14.43
N ALA A 25 1.67 -8.99 -15.08
CA ALA A 25 2.94 -9.65 -15.36
C ALA A 25 3.68 -10.04 -14.08
N GLU A 26 3.49 -9.26 -13.01
CA GLU A 26 4.12 -9.51 -11.70
C GLU A 26 3.27 -10.41 -10.79
N GLY A 27 2.16 -10.94 -11.30
CA GLY A 27 1.32 -11.87 -10.55
C GLY A 27 0.24 -11.22 -9.68
N PHE A 28 -0.05 -9.96 -9.92
CA PHE A 28 -1.06 -9.22 -9.17
C PHE A 28 -2.20 -8.74 -10.05
N GLN A 29 -3.40 -8.71 -9.48
CA GLN A 29 -4.52 -7.97 -10.02
C GLN A 29 -4.62 -6.68 -9.23
N LEU A 30 -4.54 -5.53 -9.90
CA LEU A 30 -4.78 -4.26 -9.23
C LEU A 30 -6.29 -4.12 -9.02
N ALA A 31 -6.73 -4.36 -7.78
CA ALA A 31 -8.13 -4.52 -7.45
C ALA A 31 -8.85 -3.18 -7.22
N GLY A 32 -8.11 -2.12 -6.93
CA GLY A 32 -8.69 -0.80 -6.74
C GLY A 32 -7.69 0.25 -6.29
N CYS A 33 -8.11 1.51 -6.43
CA CYS A 33 -7.38 2.67 -5.97
C CYS A 33 -8.35 3.52 -5.14
N TYR A 34 -7.91 3.96 -3.96
CA TYR A 34 -8.78 4.64 -3.01
C TYR A 34 -8.14 5.96 -2.57
N ALA A 35 -8.99 6.96 -2.31
CA ALA A 35 -8.53 8.31 -1.98
C ALA A 35 -8.30 8.52 -0.47
N ASN A 36 -8.73 7.60 0.37
CA ASN A 36 -8.54 7.70 1.82
C ASN A 36 -8.63 6.32 2.48
N GLY A 37 -8.20 6.26 3.74
CA GLY A 37 -8.16 5.01 4.48
C GLY A 37 -9.53 4.41 4.76
N GLN A 38 -10.57 5.24 4.92
CA GLN A 38 -11.91 4.74 5.19
C GLN A 38 -12.47 3.95 4.01
N ALA A 39 -12.34 4.51 2.80
CA ALA A 39 -12.79 3.82 1.58
C ALA A 39 -12.01 2.51 1.37
N ALA A 40 -10.70 2.55 1.65
CA ALA A 40 -9.86 1.36 1.55
C ALA A 40 -10.24 0.29 2.58
N LEU A 41 -10.56 0.68 3.82
CA LEU A 41 -11.01 -0.27 4.86
C LEU A 41 -12.31 -0.96 4.46
N GLU A 42 -13.26 -0.20 3.92
CA GLU A 42 -14.52 -0.76 3.45
C GLU A 42 -14.28 -1.78 2.33
N ALA A 43 -13.35 -1.46 1.42
CA ALA A 43 -12.99 -2.38 0.34
C ALA A 43 -12.30 -3.63 0.88
N MET A 44 -11.40 -3.51 1.85
CA MET A 44 -10.70 -4.63 2.49
C MET A 44 -11.67 -5.55 3.22
N GLU A 45 -12.70 -4.98 3.83
CA GLU A 45 -13.72 -5.76 4.53
C GLU A 45 -14.53 -6.61 3.55
N ARG A 46 -14.87 -6.07 2.38
CA ARG A 46 -15.62 -6.79 1.35
C ARG A 46 -14.78 -7.82 0.61
N CYS A 47 -13.56 -7.45 0.25
CA CYS A 47 -12.68 -8.31 -0.53
C CYS A 47 -11.21 -7.96 -0.19
N PRO A 48 -10.59 -8.70 0.72
CA PRO A 48 -9.24 -8.40 1.18
C PRO A 48 -8.20 -8.41 0.05
N ALA A 49 -7.29 -7.44 0.08
CA ALA A 49 -6.13 -7.42 -0.77
C ALA A 49 -4.92 -8.02 -0.05
N ASP A 50 -3.98 -8.54 -0.81
CA ASP A 50 -2.76 -9.16 -0.29
C ASP A 50 -1.62 -8.14 -0.17
N LEU A 51 -1.60 -7.14 -1.05
CA LEU A 51 -0.59 -6.09 -1.10
C LEU A 51 -1.28 -4.73 -1.06
N VAL A 52 -0.80 -3.85 -0.20
CA VAL A 52 -1.33 -2.49 -0.06
C VAL A 52 -0.19 -1.49 -0.16
N PHE A 53 -0.32 -0.53 -1.08
CA PHE A 53 0.50 0.69 -1.07
C PHE A 53 -0.36 1.79 -0.49
N THR A 54 0.03 2.36 0.64
CA THR A 54 -0.77 3.39 1.31
C THR A 54 0.04 4.63 1.65
N ASP A 55 -0.50 5.80 1.35
CA ASP A 55 0.01 7.06 1.86
C ASP A 55 -0.13 7.06 3.38
N ILE A 56 0.75 7.79 4.05
CA ILE A 56 0.78 7.82 5.52
C ILE A 56 -0.13 8.91 6.08
N LYS A 57 -0.24 10.04 5.39
CA LYS A 57 -1.12 11.16 5.78
C LYS A 57 -2.22 11.35 4.76
N MET A 58 -3.45 11.14 5.20
CA MET A 58 -4.64 11.33 4.36
C MET A 58 -5.76 11.93 5.21
N PRO A 59 -6.67 12.71 4.58
CA PRO A 59 -7.84 13.18 5.31
C PRO A 59 -8.76 12.01 5.68
N VAL A 60 -9.65 12.21 6.63
CA VAL A 60 -10.66 11.27 7.12
C VAL A 60 -10.06 10.09 7.89
N CYS A 61 -9.17 9.33 7.26
CA CYS A 61 -8.52 8.17 7.88
C CYS A 61 -7.08 8.09 7.36
N SER A 62 -6.13 8.29 8.23
CA SER A 62 -4.71 8.27 7.88
C SER A 62 -4.21 6.86 7.55
N GLY A 63 -3.00 6.78 6.98
CA GLY A 63 -2.38 5.48 6.72
C GLY A 63 -2.16 4.67 7.99
N LEU A 64 -1.79 5.32 9.10
CA LEU A 64 -1.61 4.64 10.37
C LEU A 64 -2.93 4.09 10.91
N GLU A 65 -4.00 4.88 10.84
CA GLU A 65 -5.34 4.44 11.23
C GLU A 65 -5.84 3.31 10.34
N PHE A 66 -5.52 3.38 9.03
CA PHE A 66 -5.85 2.32 8.09
C PHE A 66 -5.18 1.00 8.48
N ILE A 67 -3.87 1.04 8.81
CA ILE A 67 -3.12 -0.15 9.22
C ILE A 67 -3.77 -0.77 10.47
N ASP A 68 -4.10 0.04 11.47
CA ASP A 68 -4.77 -0.44 12.67
C ASP A 68 -6.12 -1.07 12.33
N GLY A 69 -6.89 -0.43 11.45
CA GLY A 69 -8.20 -0.93 11.02
C GLY A 69 -8.11 -2.26 10.30
N VAL A 70 -7.12 -2.42 9.43
CA VAL A 70 -6.90 -3.68 8.71
C VAL A 70 -6.59 -4.82 9.68
N HIS A 71 -5.72 -4.57 10.67
CA HIS A 71 -5.40 -5.57 11.68
C HIS A 71 -6.60 -5.89 12.58
N ALA A 72 -7.43 -4.90 12.88
CA ALA A 72 -8.66 -5.12 13.63
C ALA A 72 -9.66 -6.03 12.89
N LEU A 73 -9.58 -6.07 11.56
CA LEU A 73 -10.37 -7.00 10.74
C LEU A 73 -9.77 -8.42 10.71
N GLY A 74 -8.65 -8.63 11.37
CA GLY A 74 -7.97 -9.94 11.37
C GLY A 74 -7.14 -10.19 10.11
N LEU A 75 -6.87 -9.15 9.32
CA LEU A 75 -6.10 -9.26 8.08
C LEU A 75 -4.65 -8.87 8.30
N ALA A 76 -3.75 -9.43 7.51
CA ALA A 76 -2.32 -9.14 7.58
C ALA A 76 -1.72 -9.03 6.18
N PRO A 77 -2.12 -8.03 5.38
CA PRO A 77 -1.56 -7.85 4.05
C PRO A 77 -0.12 -7.34 4.12
N HIS A 78 0.61 -7.49 3.02
CA HIS A 78 1.92 -6.88 2.87
C HIS A 78 1.71 -5.39 2.61
N ILE A 79 2.16 -4.54 3.52
CA ILE A 79 1.91 -3.10 3.45
C ILE A 79 3.19 -2.34 3.15
N VAL A 80 3.17 -1.54 2.09
CA VAL A 80 4.24 -0.62 1.74
C VAL A 80 3.72 0.80 1.91
N VAL A 81 4.41 1.59 2.71
CA VAL A 81 4.01 2.96 3.02
C VAL A 81 4.64 3.94 2.03
N LEU A 82 3.82 4.85 1.51
CA LEU A 82 4.27 5.97 0.67
C LEU A 82 4.41 7.19 1.57
N SER A 83 5.58 7.81 1.60
CA SER A 83 5.83 8.91 2.52
C SER A 83 6.52 10.10 1.88
N ALA A 84 6.25 11.30 2.41
CA ALA A 84 7.03 12.48 2.08
C ALA A 84 8.32 12.47 2.90
N PHE A 85 9.29 13.27 2.46
CA PHE A 85 10.63 13.33 3.05
C PHE A 85 10.63 13.61 4.56
N ASP A 86 9.72 14.45 5.03
CA ASP A 86 9.67 14.88 6.43
C ASP A 86 8.77 14.01 7.34
N GLU A 87 8.31 12.86 6.85
CA GLU A 87 7.37 12.01 7.57
C GLU A 87 8.03 10.80 8.25
N PHE A 88 9.34 10.81 8.41
CA PHE A 88 10.07 9.67 8.96
C PHE A 88 9.56 9.18 10.33
N PRO A 89 9.20 10.07 11.28
CA PRO A 89 8.63 9.60 12.55
C PRO A 89 7.35 8.78 12.37
N LEU A 90 6.53 9.13 11.38
CA LEU A 90 5.31 8.38 11.07
C LEU A 90 5.63 7.04 10.40
N VAL A 91 6.68 7.01 9.56
CA VAL A 91 7.15 5.76 8.94
C VAL A 91 7.59 4.77 10.02
N LYS A 92 8.29 5.25 11.05
CA LYS A 92 8.69 4.39 12.18
C LYS A 92 7.47 3.82 12.90
N GLN A 93 6.42 4.63 13.10
CA GLN A 93 5.18 4.14 13.69
C GLN A 93 4.52 3.09 12.81
N ALA A 94 4.53 3.28 11.49
CA ALA A 94 3.97 2.31 10.55
C ALA A 94 4.68 0.96 10.66
N PHE A 95 6.01 0.96 10.76
CA PHE A 95 6.78 -0.28 10.95
C PHE A 95 6.40 -0.98 12.25
N LYS A 96 6.23 -0.22 13.34
CA LYS A 96 5.79 -0.78 14.62
C LYS A 96 4.41 -1.41 14.54
N LYS A 97 3.58 -0.94 13.60
CA LYS A 97 2.23 -1.45 13.37
C LYS A 97 2.21 -2.60 12.35
N GLY A 98 3.35 -2.97 11.79
CA GLY A 98 3.46 -4.11 10.89
C GLY A 98 3.64 -3.80 9.41
N ALA A 99 3.92 -2.55 9.04
CA ALA A 99 4.27 -2.25 7.65
C ALA A 99 5.56 -2.99 7.28
N ALA A 100 5.60 -3.53 6.06
CA ALA A 100 6.72 -4.34 5.60
C ALA A 100 7.86 -3.50 5.00
N ASP A 101 7.52 -2.35 4.40
CA ASP A 101 8.50 -1.49 3.73
C ASP A 101 7.93 -0.10 3.55
N TYR A 102 8.74 0.81 3.02
CA TYR A 102 8.30 2.15 2.67
C TYR A 102 9.06 2.63 1.44
N VAL A 103 8.52 3.65 0.78
CA VAL A 103 9.19 4.36 -0.30
C VAL A 103 8.87 5.84 -0.20
N LEU A 104 9.87 6.68 -0.38
CA LEU A 104 9.64 8.13 -0.45
C LEU A 104 8.95 8.45 -1.78
N LYS A 105 7.95 9.31 -1.74
CA LYS A 105 7.20 9.67 -2.97
C LYS A 105 8.10 10.18 -4.08
N GLN A 106 9.17 10.89 -3.72
CA GLN A 106 10.16 11.38 -4.69
C GLN A 106 11.03 10.27 -5.29
N GLU A 107 11.01 9.08 -4.71
CA GLU A 107 11.76 7.92 -5.18
C GLU A 107 10.88 6.91 -5.94
N ILE A 108 9.65 7.28 -6.23
CA ILE A 108 8.74 6.44 -7.01
C ILE A 108 9.17 6.49 -8.47
N VAL A 109 9.95 5.48 -8.86
CA VAL A 109 10.42 5.27 -10.22
C VAL A 109 10.19 3.80 -10.59
N PRO A 110 10.08 3.46 -11.90
CA PRO A 110 9.73 2.08 -12.28
C PRO A 110 10.60 1.00 -11.66
N ALA A 111 11.92 1.19 -11.63
CA ALA A 111 12.84 0.19 -11.07
C ALA A 111 12.59 -0.08 -9.59
N ARG A 112 12.38 0.99 -8.80
CA ARG A 112 12.13 0.86 -7.36
C ARG A 112 10.77 0.23 -7.09
N MET A 113 9.76 0.61 -7.85
CA MET A 113 8.42 0.05 -7.69
C MET A 113 8.39 -1.44 -8.05
N LEU A 114 9.10 -1.82 -9.12
CA LEU A 114 9.20 -3.21 -9.52
C LEU A 114 9.87 -4.05 -8.44
N GLU A 115 10.94 -3.52 -7.83
CA GLU A 115 11.64 -4.16 -6.72
C GLU A 115 10.68 -4.41 -5.53
N LEU A 116 9.91 -3.37 -5.14
CA LEU A 116 8.96 -3.48 -4.03
C LEU A 116 7.85 -4.50 -4.31
N VAL A 117 7.33 -4.51 -5.53
CA VAL A 117 6.28 -5.46 -5.93
C VAL A 117 6.82 -6.89 -5.92
N ARG A 118 8.03 -7.11 -6.41
CA ARG A 118 8.65 -8.44 -6.43
C ARG A 118 9.00 -8.94 -5.03
N GLU A 119 9.46 -8.06 -4.16
CA GLU A 119 9.70 -8.39 -2.75
C GLU A 119 8.40 -8.78 -2.05
N ALA A 120 7.32 -8.03 -2.32
CA ALA A 120 6.01 -8.34 -1.77
C ALA A 120 5.52 -9.70 -2.24
N ARG A 121 5.66 -9.98 -3.53
CA ARG A 121 5.25 -11.28 -4.07
C ARG A 121 6.03 -12.42 -3.44
N ALA A 122 7.34 -12.28 -3.30
CA ALA A 122 8.18 -13.29 -2.68
C ALA A 122 7.74 -13.55 -1.22
N ALA A 123 7.46 -12.49 -0.46
CA ALA A 123 7.00 -12.62 0.91
C ALA A 123 5.63 -13.30 1.01
N LEU A 124 4.71 -12.94 0.13
CA LEU A 124 3.35 -13.50 0.12
C LEU A 124 3.32 -14.96 -0.33
N CYS A 125 4.25 -15.36 -1.19
CA CYS A 125 4.31 -16.73 -1.70
C CYS A 125 5.26 -17.63 -0.92
N ALA A 126 5.98 -17.10 0.06
CA ALA A 126 6.96 -17.86 0.84
C ALA A 126 6.32 -18.75 1.92
N GLY A 127 5.09 -18.47 2.24
CA GLY A 127 4.39 -19.16 3.29
C GLY A 127 3.88 -20.50 2.92
#